data_1366f0ecaabfa44693369ce0bc8e7023
#
_entry.id   1366f0ecaabfa44693369ce0bc8e7023
#
_cell.length_a   1.000
_cell.length_b   1.000
_cell.length_c   1.000
_cell.angle_alpha   90.00
_cell.angle_beta   90.00
_cell.angle_gamma   90.00
#
_symmetry.space_group_name_H-M   'P 1'
#
loop_
_entity.id
_entity.type
_entity.pdbx_description
1 polymer ?
#
loop_
_entity_poly.entity_id
_entity_poly.type
_entity_poly.pdbx_seq_one_letter_code
_entity_poly.pdbx_strand_id
1 'polypeptide(L)'
;MPSYNKTTIIGNMGGDPSIKEKSTYVSVATNESWKDKETDEWQEKTSWHKVMAYGYVAEKLNKLTKGTNILVEGTLDYFTPKEEGETPAAFIKAQKILNLSPKSRDNIESESGHGSIDKDDIPY
;
A
#
# COMPACT_ATOMS: atom_id res chain seq x y z
N MET A 1 21.87 9.94 -19.62
CA MET A 1 20.60 9.47 -20.18
C MET A 1 19.43 9.74 -19.25
N PRO A 2 18.38 10.34 -19.73
CA PRO A 2 17.22 10.54 -18.88
C PRO A 2 16.61 9.19 -18.52
N SER A 3 16.10 9.09 -17.32
CA SER A 3 15.40 7.89 -16.90
C SER A 3 14.29 8.29 -15.94
N TYR A 4 13.30 7.42 -15.83
CA TYR A 4 12.16 7.72 -14.99
C TYR A 4 11.65 6.41 -14.41
N ASN A 5 11.45 6.40 -13.11
CA ASN A 5 10.97 5.21 -12.44
C ASN A 5 10.01 5.64 -11.34
N LYS A 6 8.75 5.36 -11.55
CA LYS A 6 7.73 5.73 -10.57
C LYS A 6 6.64 4.67 -10.54
N THR A 7 6.28 4.27 -9.35
CA THR A 7 5.24 3.28 -9.13
C THR A 7 4.27 3.82 -8.11
N THR A 8 3.00 3.73 -8.41
CA THR A 8 1.95 4.19 -7.49
C THR A 8 0.91 3.09 -7.37
N ILE A 9 0.59 2.71 -6.16
CA ILE A 9 -0.47 1.75 -5.92
C ILE A 9 -1.37 2.23 -4.80
N ILE A 10 -2.59 1.78 -4.84
CA ILE A 10 -3.54 1.99 -3.76
C ILE A 10 -4.07 0.62 -3.42
N GLY A 11 -3.94 0.22 -2.17
CA GLY A 11 -4.39 -1.10 -1.77
C GLY A 11 -4.48 -1.21 -0.27
N ASN A 12 -4.76 -2.40 0.21
CA ASN A 12 -4.90 -2.63 1.63
C ASN A 12 -3.68 -3.35 2.18
N MET A 13 -3.26 -2.95 3.36
CA MET A 13 -2.14 -3.63 4.02
C MET A 13 -2.55 -5.04 4.35
N GLY A 14 -1.72 -5.98 3.95
CA GLY A 14 -2.00 -7.40 4.17
C GLY A 14 -1.61 -7.89 5.55
N GLY A 15 -0.91 -7.07 6.30
CA GLY A 15 -0.49 -7.41 7.65
C GLY A 15 0.04 -6.18 8.32
N ASP A 16 0.42 -6.32 9.57
CA ASP A 16 1.03 -5.22 10.28
C ASP A 16 2.44 -4.99 9.74
N PRO A 17 2.94 -3.76 9.82
CA PRO A 17 4.27 -3.49 9.31
C PRO A 17 5.33 -4.30 10.06
N SER A 18 6.29 -4.81 9.31
CA SER A 18 7.42 -5.51 9.89
C SER A 18 8.52 -4.48 10.08
N ILE A 19 8.72 -4.07 11.32
CA ILE A 19 9.62 -2.98 11.63
C ILE A 19 11.02 -3.51 11.90
N LYS A 20 11.98 -2.96 11.18
CA LYS A 20 13.37 -3.31 11.37
C LYS A 20 14.14 -2.04 11.69
N GLU A 21 15.41 -2.22 12.06
CA GLU A 21 16.21 -1.11 12.53
C GLU A 21 16.16 0.14 11.65
N LYS A 22 16.28 -0.03 10.35
CA LYS A 22 16.33 1.11 9.45
C LYS A 22 15.25 1.12 8.40
N SER A 23 14.38 0.13 8.44
CA SER A 23 13.37 0.03 7.40
C SER A 23 12.12 -0.64 7.92
N THR A 24 11.04 -0.43 7.20
CA THR A 24 9.78 -1.08 7.52
C THR A 24 9.27 -1.74 6.25
N TYR A 25 8.82 -2.97 6.40
CA TYR A 25 8.32 -3.75 5.29
C TYR A 25 6.85 -4.04 5.47
N VAL A 26 6.09 -4.01 4.40
CA VAL A 26 4.68 -4.39 4.45
C VAL A 26 4.27 -4.94 3.08
N SER A 27 3.28 -5.81 3.09
CA SER A 27 2.67 -6.29 1.86
C SER A 27 1.37 -5.52 1.65
N VAL A 28 1.17 -5.06 0.44
CA VAL A 28 -0.04 -4.32 0.09
C VAL A 28 -0.75 -5.08 -1.02
N ALA A 29 -2.03 -5.32 -0.82
CA ALA A 29 -2.83 -6.08 -1.78
C ALA A 29 -3.63 -5.14 -2.67
N THR A 30 -3.54 -5.38 -3.98
CA THR A 30 -4.42 -4.70 -4.92
C THR A 30 -5.27 -5.75 -5.56
N ASN A 31 -6.53 -5.45 -5.76
CA ASN A 31 -7.48 -6.37 -6.34
C ASN A 31 -7.94 -5.86 -7.69
N GLU A 32 -8.08 -6.80 -8.61
CA GLU A 32 -8.63 -6.46 -9.90
C GLU A 32 -9.71 -7.48 -10.22
N SER A 33 -10.77 -7.03 -10.84
CA SER A 33 -11.83 -7.93 -11.23
C SER A 33 -12.23 -7.65 -12.66
N TRP A 34 -12.65 -8.68 -13.36
CA TRP A 34 -13.09 -8.52 -14.72
C TRP A 34 -14.09 -9.61 -15.03
N LYS A 35 -14.83 -9.40 -16.10
CA LYS A 35 -15.83 -10.38 -16.53
C LYS A 35 -15.23 -11.23 -17.62
N ASP A 36 -15.27 -12.54 -17.40
CA ASP A 36 -14.77 -13.49 -18.40
C ASP A 36 -15.70 -13.51 -19.59
N LYS A 37 -15.17 -13.29 -20.77
CA LYS A 37 -15.98 -13.23 -21.98
C LYS A 37 -16.56 -14.58 -22.38
N GLU A 38 -15.90 -15.64 -22.01
CA GLU A 38 -16.36 -16.97 -22.38
C GLU A 38 -17.42 -17.50 -21.43
N THR A 39 -17.23 -17.34 -20.14
CA THR A 39 -18.14 -17.89 -19.16
C THR A 39 -19.13 -16.88 -18.63
N ASP A 40 -18.89 -15.60 -18.92
CA ASP A 40 -19.74 -14.52 -18.44
C ASP A 40 -19.72 -14.39 -16.91
N GLU A 41 -18.71 -14.97 -16.29
CA GLU A 41 -18.56 -14.90 -14.84
C GLU A 41 -17.51 -13.89 -14.45
N TRP A 42 -17.69 -13.32 -13.25
CA TRP A 42 -16.72 -12.36 -12.73
C TRP A 42 -15.54 -13.11 -12.16
N GLN A 43 -14.35 -12.63 -12.50
CA GLN A 43 -13.10 -13.18 -12.00
C GLN A 43 -12.42 -12.13 -11.14
N GLU A 44 -11.66 -12.58 -10.18
CA GLU A 44 -10.90 -11.69 -9.32
C GLU A 44 -9.45 -12.15 -9.22
N LYS A 45 -8.58 -11.19 -9.09
CA LYS A 45 -7.17 -11.47 -8.89
C LYS A 45 -6.62 -10.51 -7.85
N THR A 46 -5.89 -11.04 -6.88
CA THR A 46 -5.23 -10.23 -5.88
C THR A 46 -3.73 -10.28 -6.14
N SER A 47 -3.13 -9.11 -6.21
CA SER A 47 -1.69 -9.00 -6.37
C SER A 47 -1.10 -8.48 -5.07
N TRP A 48 -0.03 -9.11 -4.61
CA TRP A 48 0.63 -8.74 -3.36
C TRP A 48 1.91 -8.00 -3.69
N HIS A 49 1.98 -6.75 -3.32
CA HIS A 49 3.13 -5.91 -3.58
C HIS A 49 3.98 -5.78 -2.34
N LYS A 50 5.27 -5.94 -2.50
CA LYS A 50 6.21 -5.76 -1.39
C LYS A 50 6.60 -4.30 -1.33
N VAL A 51 6.44 -3.70 -0.17
CA VAL A 51 6.70 -2.29 0.02
C VAL A 51 7.72 -2.12 1.14
N MET A 52 8.76 -1.36 0.85
CA MET A 52 9.78 -1.04 1.85
C MET A 52 9.81 0.45 2.04
N ALA A 53 9.93 0.88 3.28
CA ALA A 53 10.02 2.29 3.60
C ALA A 53 11.20 2.53 4.51
N TYR A 54 11.79 3.71 4.41
CA TYR A 54 12.96 4.08 5.20
C TYR A 54 12.75 5.45 5.80
N GLY A 55 13.46 5.69 6.90
CA GLY A 55 13.45 7.00 7.52
C GLY A 55 12.06 7.44 7.95
N TYR A 56 11.76 8.66 7.63
CA TYR A 56 10.51 9.24 8.09
C TYR A 56 9.29 8.61 7.42
N VAL A 57 9.45 8.07 6.23
CA VAL A 57 8.35 7.37 5.58
C VAL A 57 8.05 6.08 6.34
N ALA A 58 9.09 5.41 6.83
CA ALA A 58 8.91 4.22 7.63
C ALA A 58 8.17 4.55 8.93
N GLU A 59 8.46 5.70 9.52
CA GLU A 59 7.78 6.08 10.75
C GLU A 59 6.29 6.26 10.53
N LYS A 60 5.90 6.78 9.38
CA LYS A 60 4.48 6.90 9.06
C LYS A 60 3.86 5.53 8.91
N LEU A 61 4.55 4.63 8.22
CA LEU A 61 4.04 3.29 8.00
C LEU A 61 3.93 2.51 9.31
N ASN A 62 4.85 2.72 10.22
CA ASN A 62 4.85 2.00 11.49
C ASN A 62 3.59 2.23 12.31
N LYS A 63 2.89 3.30 12.07
CA LYS A 63 1.69 3.64 12.81
C LYS A 63 0.43 3.01 12.24
N LEU A 64 0.54 2.34 11.12
CA LEU A 64 -0.61 1.76 10.46
C LEU A 64 -0.72 0.28 10.77
N THR A 65 -1.88 -0.29 10.54
CA THR A 65 -2.12 -1.69 10.87
C THR A 65 -2.74 -2.43 9.71
N LYS A 66 -2.78 -3.74 9.86
CA LYS A 66 -3.37 -4.61 8.85
C LYS A 66 -4.75 -4.12 8.44
N GLY A 67 -5.01 -4.16 7.16
CA GLY A 67 -6.30 -3.78 6.63
C GLY A 67 -6.43 -2.31 6.28
N THR A 68 -5.45 -1.49 6.64
CA THR A 68 -5.49 -0.08 6.31
C THR A 68 -5.35 0.11 4.81
N ASN A 69 -6.21 0.96 4.25
CA ASN A 69 -6.12 1.30 2.83
C ASN A 69 -5.12 2.44 2.67
N ILE A 70 -4.11 2.23 1.87
CA ILE A 70 -3.05 3.22 1.73
C ILE A 70 -2.71 3.46 0.27
N LEU A 71 -2.18 4.64 0.01
CA LEU A 71 -1.57 4.96 -1.26
C LEU A 71 -0.07 4.93 -1.07
N VAL A 72 0.62 4.21 -1.93
CA VAL A 72 2.08 4.12 -1.88
C VAL A 72 2.63 4.64 -3.19
N GLU A 73 3.55 5.59 -3.11
CA GLU A 73 4.19 6.12 -4.29
C GLU A 73 5.69 6.04 -4.10
N GLY A 74 6.38 5.53 -5.06
CA GLY A 74 7.82 5.39 -4.96
C GLY A 74 8.42 4.84 -6.23
N THR A 75 9.51 4.12 -6.09
CA THR A 75 10.21 3.54 -7.22
C THR A 75 10.17 2.03 -7.16
N LEU A 76 10.19 1.41 -8.32
CA LEU A 76 10.30 -0.03 -8.40
C LEU A 76 11.76 -0.39 -8.27
N ASP A 77 12.06 -1.26 -7.34
CA ASP A 77 13.44 -1.65 -7.08
C ASP A 77 13.49 -3.17 -6.93
N TYR A 78 14.67 -3.70 -6.79
CA TYR A 78 14.86 -5.15 -6.73
C TYR A 78 15.83 -5.51 -5.62
N PHE A 79 15.52 -6.59 -4.91
CA PHE A 79 16.44 -7.12 -3.93
C PHE A 79 17.60 -7.79 -4.65
N THR A 80 18.79 -7.58 -4.14
CA THR A 80 19.96 -8.25 -4.69
C THR A 80 19.96 -9.69 -4.19
N PRO A 81 20.02 -10.68 -5.09
CA PRO A 81 20.06 -12.07 -4.65
C PRO A 81 21.31 -12.35 -3.85
N LYS A 82 21.18 -13.14 -2.82
CA LYS A 82 22.33 -13.51 -2.00
C LYS A 82 23.07 -14.70 -2.56
N GLU A 83 22.41 -15.49 -3.38
CA GLU A 83 23.01 -16.68 -3.97
C GLU A 83 22.85 -16.63 -5.47
N GLU A 84 23.80 -17.28 -6.15
CA GLU A 84 23.73 -17.36 -7.59
C GLU A 84 22.49 -18.15 -8.00
N GLY A 85 21.87 -17.73 -9.06
CA GLY A 85 20.71 -18.43 -9.55
C GLY A 85 19.41 -17.96 -8.99
N GLU A 86 19.42 -17.15 -7.96
CA GLU A 86 18.19 -16.61 -7.42
C GLU A 86 17.71 -15.47 -8.30
N THR A 87 16.38 -15.42 -8.44
CA THR A 87 15.77 -14.34 -9.21
C THR A 87 15.59 -13.14 -8.29
N PRO A 88 16.00 -11.94 -8.71
CA PRO A 88 15.74 -10.75 -7.91
C PRO A 88 14.24 -10.57 -7.70
N ALA A 89 13.87 -10.24 -6.50
CA ALA A 89 12.47 -9.97 -6.18
C ALA A 89 12.22 -8.49 -6.23
N ALA A 90 11.12 -8.10 -6.86
CA ALA A 90 10.76 -6.69 -7.00
C ALA A 90 10.08 -6.18 -5.74
N PHE A 91 10.33 -4.93 -5.42
CA PHE A 91 9.62 -4.27 -4.34
C PHE A 91 9.48 -2.80 -4.67
N ILE A 92 8.61 -2.13 -3.95
CA ILE A 92 8.41 -0.70 -4.12
C ILE A 92 9.12 0.01 -2.97
N LYS A 93 10.07 0.85 -3.32
CA LYS A 93 10.75 1.67 -2.31
C LYS A 93 9.90 2.89 -2.12
N ALA A 94 9.16 2.94 -1.03
CA ALA A 94 8.17 3.98 -0.81
C ALA A 94 8.83 5.33 -0.53
N GLN A 95 8.34 6.34 -1.22
CA GLN A 95 8.77 7.71 -0.99
C GLN A 95 7.65 8.52 -0.37
N LYS A 96 6.43 8.05 -0.54
CA LYS A 96 5.26 8.72 0.00
C LYS A 96 4.20 7.69 0.34
N ILE A 97 3.62 7.81 1.51
CA ILE A 97 2.55 6.92 1.95
C ILE A 97 1.44 7.79 2.52
N LEU A 98 0.21 7.55 2.07
CA LEU A 98 -0.95 8.24 2.57
C LEU A 98 -1.94 7.22 3.09
N ASN A 99 -2.49 7.49 4.25
CA ASN A 99 -3.53 6.65 4.84
C ASN A 99 -4.86 7.08 4.24
N LEU A 100 -5.47 6.20 3.47
CA LEU A 100 -6.75 6.49 2.82
C LEU A 100 -7.94 5.90 3.57
N SER A 101 -7.68 5.14 4.62
CA SER A 101 -8.77 4.57 5.40
C SER A 101 -9.51 5.65 6.15
N PRO A 102 -10.81 5.48 6.36
CA PRO A 102 -11.56 6.42 7.17
C PRO A 102 -10.97 6.43 8.58
N LYS A 103 -11.10 7.55 9.25
CA LYS A 103 -10.67 7.64 10.64
C LYS A 103 -11.41 6.59 11.46
N SER A 104 -10.80 6.18 12.56
CA SER A 104 -11.44 5.22 13.41
C SER A 104 -12.77 5.80 13.88
N ARG A 105 -13.69 4.91 14.21
CA ARG A 105 -15.01 5.36 14.65
C ARG A 105 -14.91 6.26 15.86
N ASP A 106 -14.00 5.96 16.75
CA ASP A 106 -13.85 6.79 17.94
C ASP A 106 -13.46 8.21 17.60
N ASN A 107 -12.55 8.35 16.65
CA ASN A 107 -12.14 9.69 16.24
C ASN A 107 -13.28 10.43 15.59
N ILE A 108 -14.05 9.73 14.79
CA ILE A 108 -15.17 10.33 14.11
C ILE A 108 -16.17 10.83 15.12
N GLU A 109 -16.41 10.04 16.14
CA GLU A 109 -17.36 10.43 17.15
C GLU A 109 -16.92 11.63 17.96
N SER A 110 -15.65 11.70 18.24
CA SER A 110 -15.15 12.83 18.99
C SER A 110 -15.22 14.11 18.17
N GLU A 111 -15.29 13.96 16.87
CA GLU A 111 -15.44 15.10 15.99
C GLU A 111 -16.87 15.20 15.50
N SER A 112 -17.75 14.57 16.19
CA SER A 112 -19.10 14.35 15.71
C SER A 112 -19.82 15.61 15.26
N GLY A 113 -19.42 16.72 15.74
CA GLY A 113 -20.06 17.94 15.32
C GLY A 113 -20.05 18.08 13.81
N HIS A 114 -19.13 17.45 13.15
CA HIS A 114 -19.05 17.56 11.70
C HIS A 114 -18.54 16.29 11.08
N GLY A 115 -18.68 15.20 11.78
CA GLY A 115 -18.17 13.95 11.26
C GLY A 115 -18.72 13.60 9.92
N SER A 116 -19.91 13.99 9.65
CA SER A 116 -20.53 13.66 8.38
C SER A 116 -19.83 14.32 7.20
N ILE A 117 -19.15 15.40 7.45
CA ILE A 117 -18.50 16.11 6.38
C ILE A 117 -17.44 15.27 5.72
N ASP A 118 -16.79 14.47 6.49
CA ASP A 118 -15.69 13.69 5.97
C ASP A 118 -16.11 12.79 4.83
N LYS A 119 -17.32 12.32 4.87
CA LYS A 119 -17.77 11.45 3.81
C LYS A 119 -17.85 12.16 2.49
N ASP A 120 -18.26 13.40 2.55
CA ASP A 120 -18.40 14.18 1.34
C ASP A 120 -17.05 14.58 0.80
N ASP A 121 -16.11 14.68 1.70
CA ASP A 121 -14.79 15.12 1.31
C ASP A 121 -13.94 14.02 0.73
N ILE A 122 -14.36 12.79 0.88
CA ILE A 122 -13.54 11.68 0.40
C ILE A 122 -13.60 11.63 -1.10
N PRO A 123 -12.48 11.87 -1.75
CA PRO A 123 -12.45 11.81 -3.20
C PRO A 123 -12.24 10.39 -3.67
N TYR A 124 -12.77 10.08 -4.78
CA TYR A 124 -12.56 8.78 -5.40
C TYR A 124 -12.45 8.89 -6.88
#